data_34baa95ee5e0b1dbc2e617f53031bbd8
#
_entry.id   34baa95ee5e0b1dbc2e617f53031bbd8
#
_cell.length_a   1.000
_cell.length_b   1.000
_cell.length_c   1.000
_cell.angle_alpha   90.00
_cell.angle_beta   90.00
_cell.angle_gamma   90.00
#
_symmetry.space_group_name_H-M   'P 1'
#
loop_
_entity.id
_entity.type
_entity.pdbx_description
1 polymer ?
#
loop_
_entity_poly.entity_id
_entity_poly.type
_entity_poly.pdbx_seq_one_letter_code
_entity_poly.pdbx_strand_id
1 'polypeptide(L)'
;MSVTEVIFSFLGGLGIFLYGLKIMGDGLQASAGDRLRDILNKFTSNPVLGVIAGIVVTILIQSSSGTTVITIGLVTAGFMTLKQAIGVIMGANIGTTVTAFIIGIDLGEYAMPILALGAFLIFFFKRSKINNIGRILFGFGSLFFGLEFMGDAVKPLASLDGFKQLMLDMSTNPILAVIVGAGLTALVQSSSATIGILQEFYQQDLISLNAAIPVLLGDNIGTTITAILASLAGSIAAKRAALVHVIFNLIGVIIFTIFLPVVIHLISLLQDVWHLKPAMTIAVSHGIFNITNTLIQLPFVAGLAWIVTKLVPGKDIADDYKPQHLNKDLVYHAPGVALQETQKELQNVGQIVLSMFEDIREITKDDKKLIKKLEQKHQAVETINDSIRNYLVRISTKAFTKADVERLAVMFDVNRSILKVAELTEEYVAQLKRQHDEDIRITEDAQRGMDKLFNHVAESFDKAIDMLDVYDKTKKDEIVERSRESFNIEHKLRKGHIKRLNRGECTTKGGLLYIDMIGVLERIGYHSRNVSEALVGLNDDVPTDEEIATTEI
;
A
#
# COMPACT_ATOMS: atom_id res chain seq x y z
N MET A 1 -9.38 -36.82 28.15
CA MET A 1 -9.02 -35.39 28.32
C MET A 1 -10.29 -34.60 28.64
N SER A 2 -10.21 -33.64 29.52
CA SER A 2 -11.31 -32.70 29.74
C SER A 2 -11.45 -31.78 28.48
N VAL A 3 -12.64 -31.22 28.27
CA VAL A 3 -12.86 -30.27 27.14
C VAL A 3 -11.85 -29.09 27.22
N THR A 4 -11.53 -28.64 28.41
CA THR A 4 -10.54 -27.59 28.66
C THR A 4 -9.13 -27.99 28.20
N GLU A 5 -8.70 -29.22 28.49
CA GLU A 5 -7.39 -29.73 28.01
C GLU A 5 -7.34 -29.84 26.49
N VAL A 6 -8.44 -30.29 25.86
CA VAL A 6 -8.55 -30.32 24.38
C VAL A 6 -8.37 -28.91 23.79
N ILE A 7 -9.10 -27.92 24.33
CA ILE A 7 -9.02 -26.53 23.88
C ILE A 7 -7.60 -25.97 24.05
N PHE A 8 -6.98 -26.16 25.23
CA PHE A 8 -5.64 -25.61 25.45
C PHE A 8 -4.58 -26.28 24.60
N SER A 9 -4.66 -27.61 24.43
CA SER A 9 -3.73 -28.33 23.56
C SER A 9 -3.91 -27.93 22.09
N PHE A 10 -5.15 -27.80 21.62
CA PHE A 10 -5.44 -27.33 20.26
C PHE A 10 -4.92 -25.90 20.02
N LEU A 11 -5.22 -24.98 20.94
CA LEU A 11 -4.74 -23.57 20.83
C LEU A 11 -3.21 -23.49 20.91
N GLY A 12 -2.58 -24.34 21.73
CA GLY A 12 -1.12 -24.43 21.80
C GLY A 12 -0.51 -24.91 20.47
N GLY A 13 -1.06 -26.00 19.90
CA GLY A 13 -0.67 -26.51 18.60
C GLY A 13 -0.88 -25.50 17.47
N LEU A 14 -2.04 -24.82 17.47
CA LEU A 14 -2.36 -23.75 16.54
C LEU A 14 -1.37 -22.59 16.66
N GLY A 15 -0.99 -22.20 17.88
CA GLY A 15 0.01 -21.16 18.12
C GLY A 15 1.38 -21.52 17.52
N ILE A 16 1.84 -22.77 17.73
CA ILE A 16 3.10 -23.26 17.15
C ILE A 16 3.02 -23.31 15.61
N PHE A 17 1.92 -23.80 15.07
CA PHE A 17 1.66 -23.85 13.63
C PHE A 17 1.71 -22.47 12.99
N LEU A 18 0.94 -21.50 13.53
CA LEU A 18 0.89 -20.12 13.03
C LEU A 18 2.25 -19.43 13.11
N TYR A 19 2.96 -19.65 14.21
CA TYR A 19 4.29 -19.08 14.40
C TYR A 19 5.31 -19.70 13.44
N GLY A 20 5.23 -21.01 13.22
CA GLY A 20 6.02 -21.73 12.21
C GLY A 20 5.79 -21.19 10.81
N LEU A 21 4.52 -21.03 10.43
CA LEU A 21 4.14 -20.45 9.13
C LEU A 21 4.70 -19.04 8.96
N LYS A 22 4.61 -18.21 9.99
CA LYS A 22 5.13 -16.84 10.00
C LYS A 22 6.66 -16.81 9.82
N ILE A 23 7.40 -17.57 10.64
CA ILE A 23 8.88 -17.61 10.56
C ILE A 23 9.34 -18.12 9.19
N MET A 24 8.68 -19.14 8.64
CA MET A 24 8.95 -19.65 7.30
C MET A 24 8.73 -18.56 6.24
N GLY A 25 7.59 -17.85 6.31
CA GLY A 25 7.27 -16.74 5.42
C GLY A 25 8.27 -15.58 5.53
N ASP A 26 8.62 -15.17 6.74
CA ASP A 26 9.63 -14.13 6.99
C ASP A 26 11.00 -14.52 6.40
N GLY A 27 11.40 -15.79 6.53
CA GLY A 27 12.63 -16.32 5.95
C GLY A 27 12.64 -16.31 4.42
N LEU A 28 11.52 -16.70 3.80
CA LEU A 28 11.33 -16.66 2.34
C LEU A 28 11.33 -15.22 1.83
N GLN A 29 10.58 -14.33 2.47
CA GLN A 29 10.50 -12.92 2.12
C GLN A 29 11.87 -12.22 2.24
N ALA A 30 12.59 -12.46 3.33
CA ALA A 30 13.94 -11.91 3.52
C ALA A 30 14.94 -12.43 2.48
N SER A 31 14.74 -13.66 1.99
CA SER A 31 15.56 -14.24 0.91
C SER A 31 15.23 -13.66 -0.46
N ALA A 32 13.98 -13.26 -0.69
CA ALA A 32 13.51 -12.65 -1.93
C ALA A 32 13.95 -11.17 -2.06
N GLY A 33 14.07 -10.44 -0.93
CA GLY A 33 14.52 -9.05 -0.88
C GLY A 33 13.64 -8.09 -1.71
N ASP A 34 14.26 -7.06 -2.32
CA ASP A 34 13.57 -6.03 -3.11
C ASP A 34 12.96 -6.54 -4.43
N ARG A 35 13.27 -7.77 -4.81
CA ARG A 35 12.76 -8.38 -6.05
C ARG A 35 11.24 -8.49 -6.09
N LEU A 36 10.58 -8.55 -4.93
CA LEU A 36 9.11 -8.61 -4.84
C LEU A 36 8.46 -7.39 -5.49
N ARG A 37 8.96 -6.19 -5.16
CA ARG A 37 8.47 -4.94 -5.75
C ARG A 37 8.76 -4.86 -7.24
N ASP A 38 9.94 -5.33 -7.65
CA ASP A 38 10.33 -5.36 -9.07
C ASP A 38 9.45 -6.31 -9.88
N ILE A 39 9.08 -7.48 -9.31
CA ILE A 39 8.17 -8.43 -9.95
C ILE A 39 6.80 -7.77 -10.18
N LEU A 40 6.21 -7.16 -9.15
CA LEU A 40 4.93 -6.49 -9.27
C LEU A 40 4.97 -5.33 -10.27
N ASN A 41 6.05 -4.55 -10.31
CA ASN A 41 6.17 -3.41 -11.23
C ASN A 41 6.40 -3.83 -12.69
N LYS A 42 7.18 -4.89 -12.94
CA LYS A 42 7.58 -5.30 -14.29
C LYS A 42 6.58 -6.27 -14.94
N PHE A 43 5.95 -7.15 -14.15
CA PHE A 43 5.14 -8.27 -14.65
C PHE A 43 3.64 -8.03 -14.56
N THR A 44 3.18 -6.78 -14.38
CA THR A 44 1.75 -6.47 -14.32
C THR A 44 1.23 -5.71 -15.54
N SER A 45 1.94 -5.75 -16.68
CA SER A 45 1.55 -5.03 -17.90
C SER A 45 0.15 -5.39 -18.43
N ASN A 46 -0.33 -6.60 -18.12
CA ASN A 46 -1.69 -7.05 -18.42
C ASN A 46 -2.21 -7.99 -17.31
N PRO A 47 -3.53 -8.26 -17.25
CA PRO A 47 -4.12 -9.10 -16.18
C PRO A 47 -3.54 -10.51 -16.11
N VAL A 48 -3.18 -11.14 -17.22
CA VAL A 48 -2.61 -12.50 -17.25
C VAL A 48 -1.24 -12.53 -16.57
N LEU A 49 -0.36 -11.59 -16.92
CA LEU A 49 0.93 -11.43 -16.25
C LEU A 49 0.74 -11.01 -14.79
N GLY A 50 -0.31 -10.23 -14.48
CA GLY A 50 -0.73 -9.93 -13.12
C GLY A 50 -1.02 -11.19 -12.31
N VAL A 51 -1.73 -12.17 -12.87
CA VAL A 51 -1.98 -13.48 -12.22
C VAL A 51 -0.67 -14.18 -11.91
N ILE A 52 0.26 -14.27 -12.87
CA ILE A 52 1.56 -14.91 -12.66
C ILE A 52 2.35 -14.18 -11.56
N ALA A 53 2.39 -12.85 -11.61
CA ALA A 53 3.05 -12.04 -10.58
C ALA A 53 2.42 -12.28 -9.20
N GLY A 54 1.08 -12.31 -9.11
CA GLY A 54 0.36 -12.60 -7.88
C GLY A 54 0.67 -13.96 -7.30
N ILE A 55 0.73 -15.02 -8.16
CA ILE A 55 1.14 -16.37 -7.75
C ILE A 55 2.54 -16.33 -7.16
N VAL A 56 3.52 -15.82 -7.91
CA VAL A 56 4.93 -15.82 -7.50
C VAL A 56 5.15 -15.04 -6.22
N VAL A 57 4.57 -13.83 -6.13
CA VAL A 57 4.72 -12.99 -4.94
C VAL A 57 4.08 -13.65 -3.72
N THR A 58 2.89 -14.24 -3.86
CA THR A 58 2.22 -14.92 -2.74
C THR A 58 2.98 -16.15 -2.28
N ILE A 59 3.56 -16.93 -3.19
CA ILE A 59 4.44 -18.07 -2.83
C ILE A 59 5.66 -17.57 -2.03
N LEU A 60 6.25 -16.45 -2.43
CA LEU A 60 7.43 -15.89 -1.74
C LEU A 60 7.10 -15.26 -0.39
N ILE A 61 5.96 -14.57 -0.28
CA ILE A 61 5.52 -13.93 0.97
C ILE A 61 4.79 -14.94 1.88
N GLN A 62 4.26 -16.04 1.34
CA GLN A 62 3.39 -17.00 2.04
C GLN A 62 2.12 -16.35 2.62
N SER A 63 1.64 -15.27 1.98
CA SER A 63 0.47 -14.51 2.43
C SER A 63 -0.23 -13.83 1.25
N SER A 64 -1.41 -14.30 0.89
CA SER A 64 -2.27 -13.63 -0.11
C SER A 64 -2.82 -12.31 0.41
N SER A 65 -3.10 -12.23 1.71
CA SER A 65 -3.50 -10.97 2.36
C SER A 65 -2.40 -9.92 2.24
N GLY A 66 -1.13 -10.29 2.52
CA GLY A 66 0.02 -9.41 2.35
C GLY A 66 0.18 -8.95 0.90
N THR A 67 0.10 -9.87 -0.06
CA THR A 67 0.15 -9.55 -1.51
C THR A 67 -0.99 -8.61 -1.91
N THR A 68 -2.21 -8.84 -1.43
CA THR A 68 -3.38 -7.99 -1.71
C THR A 68 -3.23 -6.60 -1.11
N VAL A 69 -2.75 -6.47 0.13
CA VAL A 69 -2.49 -5.18 0.78
C VAL A 69 -1.42 -4.38 0.03
N ILE A 70 -0.32 -5.02 -0.38
CA ILE A 70 0.70 -4.38 -1.22
C ILE A 70 0.08 -3.92 -2.55
N THR A 71 -0.74 -4.76 -3.19
CA THR A 71 -1.43 -4.43 -4.44
C THR A 71 -2.36 -3.23 -4.27
N ILE A 72 -3.16 -3.19 -3.20
CA ILE A 72 -4.01 -2.06 -2.82
C ILE A 72 -3.15 -0.78 -2.64
N GLY A 73 -2.02 -0.88 -1.98
CA GLY A 73 -1.06 0.22 -1.82
C GLY A 73 -0.54 0.75 -3.16
N LEU A 74 -0.15 -0.15 -4.09
CA LEU A 74 0.33 0.22 -5.41
C LEU A 74 -0.76 0.87 -6.28
N VAL A 75 -2.02 0.42 -6.15
CA VAL A 75 -3.16 1.04 -6.84
C VAL A 75 -3.42 2.43 -6.26
N THR A 76 -3.39 2.58 -4.93
CA THR A 76 -3.55 3.87 -4.24
C THR A 76 -2.48 4.88 -4.66
N ALA A 77 -1.24 4.44 -4.77
CA ALA A 77 -0.10 5.26 -5.22
C ALA A 77 -0.06 5.48 -6.75
N GLY A 78 -1.04 4.97 -7.52
CA GLY A 78 -1.08 5.14 -8.97
C GLY A 78 -0.06 4.31 -9.77
N PHE A 79 0.72 3.44 -9.10
CA PHE A 79 1.69 2.55 -9.77
C PHE A 79 1.06 1.34 -10.45
N MET A 80 -0.21 1.06 -10.16
CA MET A 80 -0.93 -0.07 -10.72
C MET A 80 -2.38 0.32 -11.04
N THR A 81 -2.87 -0.07 -12.22
CA THR A 81 -4.27 0.12 -12.57
C THR A 81 -5.16 -0.92 -11.89
N LEU A 82 -6.46 -0.62 -11.73
CA LEU A 82 -7.43 -1.56 -11.18
C LEU A 82 -7.45 -2.91 -11.93
N LYS A 83 -7.38 -2.90 -13.27
CA LYS A 83 -7.36 -4.13 -14.07
C LYS A 83 -6.13 -5.01 -13.82
N GLN A 84 -4.96 -4.39 -13.63
CA GLN A 84 -3.74 -5.09 -13.26
C GLN A 84 -3.86 -5.69 -11.86
N ALA A 85 -4.38 -4.91 -10.91
CA ALA A 85 -4.62 -5.36 -9.53
C ALA A 85 -5.56 -6.56 -9.46
N ILE A 86 -6.62 -6.58 -10.29
CA ILE A 86 -7.53 -7.74 -10.38
C ILE A 86 -6.73 -9.01 -10.72
N GLY A 87 -5.85 -8.95 -11.72
CA GLY A 87 -4.99 -10.09 -12.06
C GLY A 87 -4.11 -10.54 -10.90
N VAL A 88 -3.45 -9.60 -10.22
CA VAL A 88 -2.59 -9.93 -9.05
C VAL A 88 -3.40 -10.56 -7.92
N ILE A 89 -4.60 -10.05 -7.61
CA ILE A 89 -5.49 -10.58 -6.58
C ILE A 89 -5.93 -12.01 -6.92
N MET A 90 -6.33 -12.27 -8.17
CA MET A 90 -6.65 -13.61 -8.66
C MET A 90 -5.45 -14.57 -8.50
N GLY A 91 -4.26 -14.10 -8.89
CA GLY A 91 -3.03 -14.87 -8.73
C GLY A 91 -2.66 -15.15 -7.28
N ALA A 92 -2.90 -14.19 -6.39
CA ALA A 92 -2.64 -14.35 -4.96
C ALA A 92 -3.48 -15.48 -4.34
N ASN A 93 -4.74 -15.64 -4.75
CA ASN A 93 -5.58 -16.77 -4.31
C ASN A 93 -5.00 -18.11 -4.77
N ILE A 94 -4.52 -18.22 -6.02
CA ILE A 94 -3.83 -19.44 -6.49
C ILE A 94 -2.55 -19.67 -5.69
N GLY A 95 -1.72 -18.61 -5.47
CA GLY A 95 -0.47 -18.72 -4.74
C GLY A 95 -0.61 -19.28 -3.32
N THR A 96 -1.73 -18.97 -2.65
CA THR A 96 -2.04 -19.50 -1.31
C THR A 96 -2.20 -21.02 -1.31
N THR A 97 -2.63 -21.61 -2.42
CA THR A 97 -2.82 -23.08 -2.48
C THR A 97 -1.52 -23.83 -2.32
N VAL A 98 -0.38 -23.23 -2.67
CA VAL A 98 0.95 -23.85 -2.48
C VAL A 98 1.22 -24.17 -1.02
N THR A 99 0.78 -23.31 -0.08
CA THR A 99 0.88 -23.60 1.35
C THR A 99 0.06 -24.84 1.72
N ALA A 100 -1.16 -24.97 1.19
CA ALA A 100 -1.98 -26.17 1.40
C ALA A 100 -1.32 -27.43 0.87
N PHE A 101 -0.65 -27.35 -0.31
CA PHE A 101 0.13 -28.49 -0.84
C PHE A 101 1.32 -28.82 0.04
N ILE A 102 2.05 -27.82 0.56
CA ILE A 102 3.16 -28.05 1.50
C ILE A 102 2.66 -28.80 2.73
N ILE A 103 1.55 -28.36 3.31
CA ILE A 103 0.91 -29.00 4.48
C ILE A 103 0.46 -30.45 4.11
N GLY A 104 -0.10 -30.63 2.92
CA GLY A 104 -0.59 -31.93 2.43
C GLY A 104 0.50 -32.99 2.18
N ILE A 105 1.78 -32.57 2.10
CA ILE A 105 2.91 -33.48 2.06
C ILE A 105 3.13 -33.99 3.49
N ASP A 106 2.79 -35.23 3.76
CA ASP A 106 2.96 -35.85 5.09
C ASP A 106 4.45 -36.03 5.43
N LEU A 107 5.03 -35.01 6.05
CA LEU A 107 6.42 -34.95 6.48
C LEU A 107 6.54 -34.91 8.03
N GLY A 108 5.51 -35.32 8.76
CA GLY A 108 5.49 -35.28 10.21
C GLY A 108 6.70 -35.96 10.86
N GLU A 109 7.08 -37.14 10.35
CA GLU A 109 8.25 -37.89 10.84
C GLU A 109 9.58 -37.11 10.74
N TYR A 110 9.70 -36.18 9.77
CA TYR A 110 10.88 -35.35 9.57
C TYR A 110 10.78 -33.96 10.22
N ALA A 111 9.65 -33.62 10.83
CA ALA A 111 9.41 -32.30 11.41
C ALA A 111 10.46 -31.94 12.46
N MET A 112 10.73 -32.84 13.42
CA MET A 112 11.69 -32.61 14.49
C MET A 112 13.14 -32.47 14.03
N PRO A 113 13.70 -33.35 13.17
CA PRO A 113 15.03 -33.15 12.62
C PRO A 113 15.19 -31.84 11.83
N ILE A 114 14.20 -31.47 11.02
CA ILE A 114 14.19 -30.22 10.26
C ILE A 114 14.14 -29.00 11.18
N LEU A 115 13.30 -29.02 12.22
CA LEU A 115 13.21 -28.00 13.24
C LEU A 115 14.55 -27.80 13.95
N ALA A 116 15.17 -28.90 14.39
CA ALA A 116 16.45 -28.89 15.07
C ALA A 116 17.57 -28.29 14.18
N LEU A 117 17.62 -28.68 12.90
CA LEU A 117 18.57 -28.11 11.92
C LEU A 117 18.32 -26.62 11.72
N GLY A 118 17.04 -26.21 11.57
CA GLY A 118 16.66 -24.81 11.44
C GLY A 118 17.11 -23.99 12.65
N ALA A 119 16.82 -24.46 13.87
CA ALA A 119 17.25 -23.83 15.11
C ALA A 119 18.78 -23.69 15.19
N PHE A 120 19.52 -24.74 14.83
CA PHE A 120 20.98 -24.74 14.78
C PHE A 120 21.51 -23.66 13.83
N LEU A 121 20.96 -23.55 12.63
CA LEU A 121 21.37 -22.55 11.64
C LEU A 121 21.09 -21.13 12.13
N ILE A 122 19.93 -20.88 12.75
CA ILE A 122 19.57 -19.56 13.31
C ILE A 122 20.52 -19.16 14.42
N PHE A 123 20.83 -20.09 15.33
CA PHE A 123 21.58 -19.79 16.55
C PHE A 123 23.09 -19.61 16.28
N PHE A 124 23.68 -20.49 15.46
CA PHE A 124 25.14 -20.53 15.27
C PHE A 124 25.64 -19.68 14.08
N PHE A 125 24.76 -19.29 13.13
CA PHE A 125 25.19 -18.56 11.94
C PHE A 125 24.60 -17.16 11.88
N LYS A 126 25.46 -16.13 11.90
CA LYS A 126 25.06 -14.72 11.80
C LYS A 126 24.92 -14.21 10.35
N ARG A 127 25.37 -14.99 9.34
CA ARG A 127 25.24 -14.61 7.92
C ARG A 127 23.77 -14.63 7.51
N SER A 128 23.27 -13.50 7.00
CA SER A 128 21.84 -13.31 6.64
C SER A 128 21.27 -14.46 5.80
N LYS A 129 21.98 -14.89 4.74
CA LYS A 129 21.50 -15.99 3.89
C LYS A 129 21.32 -17.32 4.64
N ILE A 130 22.28 -17.70 5.50
CA ILE A 130 22.21 -18.94 6.29
C ILE A 130 21.13 -18.82 7.35
N ASN A 131 21.04 -17.67 8.01
CA ASN A 131 20.00 -17.41 9.00
C ASN A 131 18.59 -17.48 8.39
N ASN A 132 18.39 -16.91 7.19
CA ASN A 132 17.11 -17.00 6.49
C ASN A 132 16.74 -18.45 6.12
N ILE A 133 17.71 -19.26 5.65
CA ILE A 133 17.49 -20.69 5.43
C ILE A 133 17.13 -21.39 6.75
N GLY A 134 17.81 -21.05 7.84
CA GLY A 134 17.50 -21.54 9.16
C GLY A 134 16.05 -21.23 9.58
N ARG A 135 15.58 -19.98 9.33
CA ARG A 135 14.19 -19.57 9.58
C ARG A 135 13.19 -20.39 8.76
N ILE A 136 13.48 -20.60 7.47
CA ILE A 136 12.61 -21.43 6.61
C ILE A 136 12.49 -22.84 7.16
N LEU A 137 13.60 -23.49 7.50
CA LEU A 137 13.61 -24.85 8.05
C LEU A 137 12.97 -24.93 9.43
N PHE A 138 13.28 -24.00 10.32
CA PHE A 138 12.69 -23.94 11.66
C PHE A 138 11.18 -23.74 11.57
N GLY A 139 10.72 -22.79 10.74
CA GLY A 139 9.31 -22.51 10.53
C GLY A 139 8.57 -23.71 9.92
N PHE A 140 9.19 -24.37 8.94
CA PHE A 140 8.66 -25.59 8.32
C PHE A 140 8.51 -26.71 9.35
N GLY A 141 9.54 -27.02 10.14
CA GLY A 141 9.46 -28.05 11.19
C GLY A 141 8.43 -27.71 12.27
N SER A 142 8.37 -26.43 12.70
CA SER A 142 7.37 -25.96 13.66
C SER A 142 5.94 -26.08 13.13
N LEU A 143 5.73 -25.83 11.84
CA LEU A 143 4.42 -25.97 11.18
C LEU A 143 3.90 -27.39 11.30
N PHE A 144 4.70 -28.39 10.92
CA PHE A 144 4.29 -29.80 11.00
C PHE A 144 4.15 -30.29 12.44
N PHE A 145 5.05 -29.89 13.33
CA PHE A 145 4.92 -30.20 14.75
C PHE A 145 3.62 -29.64 15.36
N GLY A 146 3.29 -28.38 15.01
CA GLY A 146 2.03 -27.75 15.45
C GLY A 146 0.79 -28.46 14.91
N LEU A 147 0.81 -28.91 13.64
CA LEU A 147 -0.26 -29.70 13.03
C LEU A 147 -0.47 -31.04 13.75
N GLU A 148 0.59 -31.80 13.96
CA GLU A 148 0.54 -33.08 14.67
C GLU A 148 -0.03 -32.91 16.09
N PHE A 149 0.43 -31.88 16.80
CA PHE A 149 -0.06 -31.56 18.14
C PHE A 149 -1.54 -31.15 18.16
N MET A 150 -2.00 -30.39 17.13
CA MET A 150 -3.43 -30.08 16.96
C MET A 150 -4.25 -31.35 16.69
N GLY A 151 -3.77 -32.20 15.78
CA GLY A 151 -4.44 -33.45 15.42
C GLY A 151 -4.68 -34.37 16.61
N ASP A 152 -3.66 -34.54 17.42
CA ASP A 152 -3.79 -35.35 18.65
C ASP A 152 -4.77 -34.71 19.65
N ALA A 153 -4.77 -33.40 19.77
CA ALA A 153 -5.66 -32.68 20.67
C ALA A 153 -7.14 -32.80 20.29
N VAL A 154 -7.48 -32.89 19.00
CA VAL A 154 -8.87 -32.89 18.52
C VAL A 154 -9.51 -34.29 18.45
N LYS A 155 -8.73 -35.37 18.51
CA LYS A 155 -9.25 -36.77 18.51
C LYS A 155 -10.41 -37.01 19.47
N PRO A 156 -10.38 -36.51 20.74
CA PRO A 156 -11.49 -36.70 21.67
C PRO A 156 -12.81 -36.02 21.21
N LEU A 157 -12.77 -35.01 20.33
CA LEU A 157 -13.99 -34.36 19.82
C LEU A 157 -14.90 -35.34 19.09
N ALA A 158 -14.33 -36.37 18.44
CA ALA A 158 -15.08 -37.43 17.78
C ALA A 158 -16.09 -38.14 18.71
N SER A 159 -15.90 -38.07 20.03
CA SER A 159 -16.81 -38.67 21.03
C SER A 159 -17.92 -37.72 21.50
N LEU A 160 -17.85 -36.42 21.19
CA LEU A 160 -18.82 -35.42 21.65
C LEU A 160 -20.03 -35.36 20.71
N ASP A 161 -21.23 -35.63 21.24
CA ASP A 161 -22.46 -35.67 20.43
C ASP A 161 -22.77 -34.33 19.80
N GLY A 162 -22.53 -33.20 20.48
CA GLY A 162 -22.72 -31.87 19.89
C GLY A 162 -21.78 -31.58 18.71
N PHE A 163 -20.53 -32.09 18.76
CA PHE A 163 -19.59 -31.98 17.67
C PHE A 163 -20.02 -32.84 16.46
N LYS A 164 -20.40 -34.10 16.73
CA LYS A 164 -20.93 -34.99 15.68
C LYS A 164 -22.13 -34.40 14.97
N GLN A 165 -23.08 -33.82 15.75
CA GLN A 165 -24.26 -33.20 15.20
C GLN A 165 -23.90 -32.00 14.31
N LEU A 166 -22.98 -31.11 14.73
CA LEU A 166 -22.51 -30.00 13.92
C LEU A 166 -21.87 -30.47 12.61
N MET A 167 -21.04 -31.53 12.65
CA MET A 167 -20.41 -32.08 11.43
C MET A 167 -21.46 -32.69 10.48
N LEU A 168 -22.48 -33.36 11.05
CA LEU A 168 -23.59 -33.90 10.27
C LEU A 168 -24.42 -32.77 9.63
N ASP A 169 -24.74 -31.73 10.40
CA ASP A 169 -25.49 -30.58 9.90
C ASP A 169 -24.74 -29.85 8.78
N MET A 170 -23.43 -29.68 8.90
CA MET A 170 -22.58 -29.11 7.83
C MET A 170 -22.51 -30.01 6.60
N SER A 171 -22.55 -31.34 6.77
CA SER A 171 -22.54 -32.31 5.68
C SER A 171 -23.83 -32.29 4.86
N THR A 172 -24.97 -31.99 5.51
CA THR A 172 -26.30 -31.92 4.90
C THR A 172 -26.69 -30.51 4.43
N ASN A 173 -26.08 -29.48 5.02
CA ASN A 173 -26.33 -28.07 4.69
C ASN A 173 -25.04 -27.36 4.25
N PRO A 174 -24.73 -27.34 2.96
CA PRO A 174 -23.53 -26.70 2.43
C PRO A 174 -23.42 -25.21 2.76
N ILE A 175 -24.54 -24.49 2.86
CA ILE A 175 -24.54 -23.06 3.18
C ILE A 175 -24.03 -22.85 4.62
N LEU A 176 -24.45 -23.67 5.57
CA LEU A 176 -23.96 -23.64 6.94
C LEU A 176 -22.43 -23.87 6.97
N ALA A 177 -21.94 -24.85 6.23
CA ALA A 177 -20.52 -25.16 6.15
C ALA A 177 -19.72 -23.99 5.53
N VAL A 178 -20.23 -23.34 4.48
CA VAL A 178 -19.62 -22.13 3.91
C VAL A 178 -19.56 -21.00 4.94
N ILE A 179 -20.64 -20.77 5.70
CA ILE A 179 -20.68 -19.71 6.73
C ILE A 179 -19.66 -20.02 7.85
N VAL A 180 -19.58 -21.28 8.29
CA VAL A 180 -18.60 -21.70 9.30
C VAL A 180 -17.17 -21.49 8.82
N GLY A 181 -16.86 -21.90 7.59
CA GLY A 181 -15.54 -21.67 6.97
C GLY A 181 -15.19 -20.19 6.85
N ALA A 182 -16.12 -19.38 6.37
CA ALA A 182 -15.95 -17.93 6.23
C ALA A 182 -15.74 -17.26 7.60
N GLY A 183 -16.54 -17.63 8.59
CA GLY A 183 -16.44 -17.11 9.96
C GLY A 183 -15.12 -17.49 10.63
N LEU A 184 -14.70 -18.75 10.51
CA LEU A 184 -13.43 -19.22 11.06
C LEU A 184 -12.25 -18.44 10.45
N THR A 185 -12.23 -18.29 9.13
CA THR A 185 -11.14 -17.58 8.44
C THR A 185 -11.14 -16.09 8.74
N ALA A 186 -12.32 -15.46 8.81
CA ALA A 186 -12.43 -14.06 9.22
C ALA A 186 -11.93 -13.83 10.65
N LEU A 187 -12.14 -14.78 11.55
CA LEU A 187 -11.66 -14.73 12.94
C LEU A 187 -10.14 -14.93 13.02
N VAL A 188 -9.63 -15.97 12.36
CA VAL A 188 -8.20 -16.34 12.36
C VAL A 188 -7.37 -15.39 11.47
N GLN A 189 -8.00 -14.76 10.47
CA GLN A 189 -7.39 -13.89 9.47
C GLN A 189 -6.26 -14.57 8.66
N SER A 190 -6.32 -15.89 8.54
CA SER A 190 -5.35 -16.72 7.82
C SER A 190 -6.02 -17.91 7.14
N SER A 191 -6.16 -17.86 5.82
CA SER A 191 -6.68 -18.99 5.04
C SER A 191 -5.77 -20.21 5.13
N SER A 192 -4.45 -20.02 5.13
CA SER A 192 -3.52 -21.15 5.29
C SER A 192 -3.72 -21.87 6.63
N ALA A 193 -4.05 -21.14 7.69
CA ALA A 193 -4.35 -21.73 8.98
C ALA A 193 -5.69 -22.50 8.97
N THR A 194 -6.74 -21.89 8.41
CA THR A 194 -8.04 -22.55 8.30
C THR A 194 -7.96 -23.82 7.46
N ILE A 195 -7.25 -23.77 6.32
CA ILE A 195 -7.04 -24.96 5.49
C ILE A 195 -6.20 -26.01 6.22
N GLY A 196 -5.17 -25.64 6.97
CA GLY A 196 -4.39 -26.57 7.79
C GLY A 196 -5.25 -27.28 8.87
N ILE A 197 -6.11 -26.53 9.55
CA ILE A 197 -7.10 -27.09 10.50
C ILE A 197 -8.05 -28.06 9.76
N LEU A 198 -8.55 -27.67 8.60
CA LEU A 198 -9.45 -28.47 7.79
C LEU A 198 -8.80 -29.77 7.30
N GLN A 199 -7.52 -29.69 6.87
CA GLN A 199 -6.72 -30.85 6.47
C GLN A 199 -6.56 -31.82 7.62
N GLU A 200 -6.27 -31.32 8.83
CA GLU A 200 -6.13 -32.15 10.02
C GLU A 200 -7.46 -32.78 10.45
N PHE A 201 -8.57 -32.02 10.42
CA PHE A 201 -9.90 -32.58 10.72
C PHE A 201 -10.31 -33.68 9.74
N TYR A 202 -10.01 -33.50 8.46
CA TYR A 202 -10.29 -34.50 7.43
C TYR A 202 -9.37 -35.71 7.57
N GLN A 203 -8.12 -35.53 7.96
CA GLN A 203 -7.15 -36.61 8.22
C GLN A 203 -7.51 -37.45 9.43
N GLN A 204 -8.15 -36.87 10.44
CA GLN A 204 -8.62 -37.53 11.65
C GLN A 204 -10.05 -38.09 11.53
N ASP A 205 -10.63 -38.13 10.33
CA ASP A 205 -12.02 -38.53 10.05
C ASP A 205 -13.09 -37.78 10.88
N LEU A 206 -12.77 -36.55 11.33
CA LEU A 206 -13.68 -35.69 12.07
C LEU A 206 -14.71 -34.98 11.20
N ILE A 207 -14.41 -34.78 9.91
CA ILE A 207 -15.27 -34.11 8.96
C ILE A 207 -15.34 -34.92 7.67
N SER A 208 -16.52 -35.05 7.07
CA SER A 208 -16.70 -35.69 5.76
C SER A 208 -16.29 -34.77 4.60
N LEU A 209 -15.99 -35.33 3.43
CA LEU A 209 -15.69 -34.54 2.23
C LEU A 209 -16.85 -33.62 1.85
N ASN A 210 -18.10 -34.06 2.08
CA ASN A 210 -19.33 -33.28 1.84
C ASN A 210 -19.41 -32.00 2.68
N ALA A 211 -18.83 -31.99 3.87
CA ALA A 211 -18.73 -30.78 4.71
C ALA A 211 -17.42 -30.03 4.48
N ALA A 212 -16.30 -30.73 4.25
CA ALA A 212 -14.99 -30.13 4.11
C ALA A 212 -14.89 -29.22 2.86
N ILE A 213 -15.45 -29.63 1.72
CA ILE A 213 -15.43 -28.82 0.50
C ILE A 213 -16.18 -27.48 0.70
N PRO A 214 -17.42 -27.44 1.21
CA PRO A 214 -18.09 -26.16 1.49
C PRO A 214 -17.38 -25.28 2.53
N VAL A 215 -16.76 -25.87 3.58
CA VAL A 215 -15.93 -25.11 4.54
C VAL A 215 -14.74 -24.44 3.81
N LEU A 216 -14.05 -25.16 2.92
CA LEU A 216 -12.99 -24.64 2.07
C LEU A 216 -13.48 -23.51 1.17
N LEU A 217 -14.66 -23.62 0.59
CA LEU A 217 -15.25 -22.52 -0.20
C LEU A 217 -15.49 -21.30 0.69
N GLY A 218 -15.99 -21.48 1.90
CA GLY A 218 -16.17 -20.42 2.89
C GLY A 218 -14.88 -19.73 3.28
N ASP A 219 -13.79 -20.48 3.47
CA ASP A 219 -12.45 -19.95 3.76
C ASP A 219 -12.03 -18.87 2.78
N ASN A 220 -12.27 -19.06 1.49
CA ASN A 220 -11.93 -18.10 0.46
C ASN A 220 -12.73 -16.78 0.58
N ILE A 221 -13.98 -16.83 1.05
CA ILE A 221 -14.76 -15.61 1.37
C ILE A 221 -14.17 -14.94 2.62
N GLY A 222 -13.91 -15.70 3.68
CA GLY A 222 -13.37 -15.19 4.94
C GLY A 222 -12.05 -14.45 4.78
N THR A 223 -11.19 -14.92 3.87
CA THR A 223 -9.90 -14.29 3.56
C THR A 223 -10.04 -12.83 3.09
N THR A 224 -11.17 -12.46 2.48
CA THR A 224 -11.39 -11.11 1.94
C THR A 224 -11.53 -10.03 3.00
N ILE A 225 -11.79 -10.41 4.27
CA ILE A 225 -11.95 -9.45 5.37
C ILE A 225 -10.68 -8.59 5.56
N THR A 226 -9.50 -9.16 5.36
CA THR A 226 -8.22 -8.44 5.50
C THR A 226 -8.10 -7.33 4.46
N ALA A 227 -8.52 -7.58 3.22
CA ALA A 227 -8.53 -6.57 2.15
C ALA A 227 -9.56 -5.47 2.44
N ILE A 228 -10.75 -5.82 2.96
CA ILE A 228 -11.77 -4.85 3.38
C ILE A 228 -11.18 -3.94 4.45
N LEU A 229 -10.63 -4.50 5.53
CA LEU A 229 -10.05 -3.72 6.63
C LEU A 229 -8.92 -2.80 6.15
N ALA A 230 -8.02 -3.28 5.29
CA ALA A 230 -6.94 -2.49 4.72
C ALA A 230 -7.43 -1.33 3.84
N SER A 231 -8.61 -1.45 3.23
CA SER A 231 -9.17 -0.44 2.33
C SER A 231 -10.06 0.61 3.02
N LEU A 232 -10.44 0.43 4.30
CA LEU A 232 -11.40 1.30 4.99
C LEU A 232 -10.98 2.78 4.98
N ALA A 233 -9.72 3.05 5.32
CA ALA A 233 -9.14 4.39 5.28
C ALA A 233 -8.53 4.75 3.92
N GLY A 234 -8.55 3.83 2.94
CA GLY A 234 -7.89 3.98 1.66
C GLY A 234 -8.68 4.81 0.64
N SER A 235 -8.02 5.02 -0.53
CA SER A 235 -8.57 5.67 -1.71
C SER A 235 -9.79 4.92 -2.28
N ILE A 236 -10.52 5.56 -3.20
CA ILE A 236 -11.60 4.90 -3.95
C ILE A 236 -11.05 3.70 -4.74
N ALA A 237 -9.87 3.84 -5.31
CA ALA A 237 -9.20 2.75 -6.03
C ALA A 237 -8.86 1.57 -5.09
N ALA A 238 -8.42 1.85 -3.84
CA ALA A 238 -8.20 0.85 -2.80
C ALA A 238 -9.48 0.07 -2.46
N LYS A 239 -10.59 0.79 -2.26
CA LYS A 239 -11.90 0.18 -1.96
C LYS A 239 -12.41 -0.67 -3.11
N ARG A 240 -12.20 -0.23 -4.36
CA ARG A 240 -12.54 -1.02 -5.55
C ARG A 240 -11.71 -2.30 -5.63
N ALA A 241 -10.40 -2.24 -5.38
CA ALA A 241 -9.54 -3.40 -5.38
C ALA A 241 -9.93 -4.42 -4.28
N ALA A 242 -10.23 -3.96 -3.07
CA ALA A 242 -10.73 -4.81 -1.99
C ALA A 242 -12.09 -5.45 -2.35
N LEU A 243 -13.01 -4.67 -2.92
CA LEU A 243 -14.32 -5.17 -3.34
C LEU A 243 -14.22 -6.19 -4.48
N VAL A 244 -13.24 -6.05 -5.39
CA VAL A 244 -12.95 -7.09 -6.39
C VAL A 244 -12.62 -8.41 -5.71
N HIS A 245 -11.77 -8.41 -4.68
CA HIS A 245 -11.42 -9.63 -3.96
C HIS A 245 -12.65 -10.33 -3.37
N VAL A 246 -13.57 -9.55 -2.79
CA VAL A 246 -14.85 -10.07 -2.28
C VAL A 246 -15.71 -10.67 -3.40
N ILE A 247 -15.95 -9.91 -4.47
CA ILE A 247 -16.84 -10.31 -5.57
C ILE A 247 -16.28 -11.53 -6.30
N PHE A 248 -14.97 -11.56 -6.55
CA PHE A 248 -14.27 -12.68 -7.19
C PHE A 248 -14.47 -13.99 -6.41
N ASN A 249 -14.24 -13.96 -5.09
CA ASN A 249 -14.41 -15.15 -4.25
C ASN A 249 -15.89 -15.52 -4.11
N LEU A 250 -16.78 -14.55 -3.93
CA LEU A 250 -18.22 -14.80 -3.80
C LEU A 250 -18.79 -15.45 -5.06
N ILE A 251 -18.46 -14.96 -6.26
CA ILE A 251 -18.88 -15.56 -7.53
C ILE A 251 -18.37 -17.01 -7.63
N GLY A 252 -17.10 -17.24 -7.29
CA GLY A 252 -16.53 -18.58 -7.30
C GLY A 252 -17.25 -19.53 -6.36
N VAL A 253 -17.51 -19.10 -5.13
CA VAL A 253 -18.23 -19.91 -4.14
C VAL A 253 -19.66 -20.22 -4.61
N ILE A 254 -20.37 -19.25 -5.18
CA ILE A 254 -21.71 -19.47 -5.73
C ILE A 254 -21.68 -20.53 -6.83
N ILE A 255 -20.76 -20.39 -7.81
CA ILE A 255 -20.63 -21.35 -8.91
C ILE A 255 -20.33 -22.74 -8.36
N PHE A 256 -19.33 -22.89 -7.48
CA PHE A 256 -18.94 -24.19 -6.95
C PHE A 256 -20.01 -24.80 -6.02
N THR A 257 -20.77 -23.99 -5.30
CA THR A 257 -21.90 -24.47 -4.47
C THR A 257 -23.05 -24.99 -5.34
N ILE A 258 -23.35 -24.35 -6.46
CA ILE A 258 -24.36 -24.83 -7.42
C ILE A 258 -23.95 -26.20 -8.00
N PHE A 259 -22.68 -26.37 -8.33
CA PHE A 259 -22.14 -27.61 -8.88
C PHE A 259 -21.51 -28.54 -7.82
N LEU A 260 -21.82 -28.32 -6.54
CA LEU A 260 -21.19 -29.03 -5.42
C LEU A 260 -21.17 -30.56 -5.56
N PRO A 261 -22.27 -31.24 -5.94
CA PRO A 261 -22.26 -32.70 -6.12
C PRO A 261 -21.26 -33.17 -7.17
N VAL A 262 -21.11 -32.41 -8.28
CA VAL A 262 -20.15 -32.71 -9.34
C VAL A 262 -18.72 -32.51 -8.84
N VAL A 263 -18.49 -31.43 -8.10
CA VAL A 263 -17.17 -31.13 -7.52
C VAL A 263 -16.75 -32.22 -6.54
N ILE A 264 -17.65 -32.63 -5.62
CA ILE A 264 -17.37 -33.67 -4.64
C ILE A 264 -17.06 -34.99 -5.35
N HIS A 265 -17.87 -35.37 -6.36
CA HIS A 265 -17.64 -36.58 -7.14
C HIS A 265 -16.27 -36.55 -7.85
N LEU A 266 -15.90 -35.41 -8.46
CA LEU A 266 -14.59 -35.23 -9.12
C LEU A 266 -13.46 -35.38 -8.11
N ILE A 267 -13.55 -34.75 -6.95
CA ILE A 267 -12.51 -34.82 -5.90
C ILE A 267 -12.40 -36.24 -5.37
N SER A 268 -13.51 -36.93 -5.09
CA SER A 268 -13.50 -38.34 -4.68
C SER A 268 -12.84 -39.24 -5.72
N LEU A 269 -13.16 -39.05 -7.00
CA LEU A 269 -12.51 -39.79 -8.10
C LEU A 269 -11.00 -39.53 -8.14
N LEU A 270 -10.55 -38.28 -8.00
CA LEU A 270 -9.13 -37.93 -7.98
C LEU A 270 -8.44 -38.53 -6.75
N GLN A 271 -9.10 -38.52 -5.60
CA GLN A 271 -8.59 -39.18 -4.37
C GLN A 271 -8.34 -40.67 -4.61
N ASP A 272 -9.30 -41.36 -5.23
CA ASP A 272 -9.21 -42.79 -5.49
C ASP A 272 -8.15 -43.11 -6.56
N VAL A 273 -8.17 -42.40 -7.69
CA VAL A 273 -7.27 -42.66 -8.85
C VAL A 273 -5.82 -42.32 -8.51
N TRP A 274 -5.57 -41.26 -7.78
CA TRP A 274 -4.21 -40.82 -7.42
C TRP A 274 -3.79 -41.29 -6.03
N HIS A 275 -4.61 -42.08 -5.35
CA HIS A 275 -4.38 -42.52 -3.96
C HIS A 275 -3.94 -41.39 -3.03
N LEU A 276 -4.67 -40.26 -3.13
CA LEU A 276 -4.32 -39.07 -2.35
C LEU A 276 -4.57 -39.32 -0.87
N LYS A 277 -3.60 -38.94 -0.02
CA LYS A 277 -3.82 -38.86 1.43
C LYS A 277 -4.88 -37.80 1.74
N PRO A 278 -5.62 -37.91 2.87
CA PRO A 278 -6.71 -36.98 3.20
C PRO A 278 -6.30 -35.50 3.15
N ALA A 279 -5.19 -35.14 3.80
CA ALA A 279 -4.68 -33.74 3.79
C ALA A 279 -4.38 -33.26 2.35
N MET A 280 -3.78 -34.11 1.51
CA MET A 280 -3.51 -33.78 0.10
C MET A 280 -4.80 -33.63 -0.70
N THR A 281 -5.86 -34.38 -0.40
CA THR A 281 -7.19 -34.25 -1.05
C THR A 281 -7.75 -32.85 -0.83
N ILE A 282 -7.66 -32.29 0.37
CA ILE A 282 -8.08 -30.92 0.67
C ILE A 282 -7.20 -29.91 -0.10
N ALA A 283 -5.88 -30.12 -0.15
CA ALA A 283 -4.97 -29.26 -0.90
C ALA A 283 -5.30 -29.24 -2.40
N VAL A 284 -5.53 -30.40 -3.01
CA VAL A 284 -5.96 -30.54 -4.42
C VAL A 284 -7.31 -29.84 -4.65
N SER A 285 -8.26 -30.00 -3.74
CA SER A 285 -9.55 -29.33 -3.80
C SER A 285 -9.41 -27.82 -3.77
N HIS A 286 -8.54 -27.29 -2.90
CA HIS A 286 -8.23 -25.86 -2.80
C HIS A 286 -7.56 -25.33 -4.09
N GLY A 287 -6.62 -26.10 -4.65
CA GLY A 287 -6.00 -25.81 -5.93
C GLY A 287 -7.01 -25.76 -7.09
N ILE A 288 -7.85 -26.79 -7.21
CA ILE A 288 -8.89 -26.88 -8.25
C ILE A 288 -9.84 -25.69 -8.16
N PHE A 289 -10.32 -25.35 -6.95
CA PHE A 289 -11.20 -24.20 -6.77
C PHE A 289 -10.54 -22.91 -7.26
N ASN A 290 -9.36 -22.55 -6.75
CA ASN A 290 -8.75 -21.26 -7.04
C ASN A 290 -8.29 -21.14 -8.50
N ILE A 291 -7.72 -22.21 -9.08
CA ILE A 291 -7.31 -22.22 -10.49
C ILE A 291 -8.54 -22.11 -11.40
N THR A 292 -9.55 -22.95 -11.19
CA THR A 292 -10.77 -22.95 -12.02
C THR A 292 -11.52 -21.63 -11.89
N ASN A 293 -11.67 -21.10 -10.67
CA ASN A 293 -12.31 -19.80 -10.42
C ASN A 293 -11.58 -18.68 -11.17
N THR A 294 -10.24 -18.68 -11.13
CA THR A 294 -9.43 -17.71 -11.87
C THR A 294 -9.61 -17.86 -13.38
N LEU A 295 -9.54 -19.09 -13.91
CA LEU A 295 -9.70 -19.34 -15.34
C LEU A 295 -11.08 -18.92 -15.87
N ILE A 296 -12.15 -19.14 -15.08
CA ILE A 296 -13.50 -18.72 -15.44
C ILE A 296 -13.62 -17.19 -15.44
N GLN A 297 -13.06 -16.50 -14.45
CA GLN A 297 -13.28 -15.06 -14.26
C GLN A 297 -12.24 -14.17 -14.95
N LEU A 298 -11.06 -14.69 -15.30
CA LEU A 298 -9.98 -13.93 -15.95
C LEU A 298 -10.41 -13.26 -17.28
N PRO A 299 -11.20 -13.89 -18.16
CA PRO A 299 -11.72 -13.22 -19.36
C PRO A 299 -12.65 -12.04 -19.03
N PHE A 300 -13.26 -12.02 -17.84
CA PHE A 300 -14.22 -11.01 -17.39
C PHE A 300 -13.62 -9.91 -16.50
N VAL A 301 -12.30 -9.77 -16.46
CA VAL A 301 -11.60 -8.73 -15.66
C VAL A 301 -12.18 -7.32 -15.93
N ALA A 302 -12.48 -7.00 -17.19
CA ALA A 302 -13.10 -5.71 -17.53
C ALA A 302 -14.52 -5.57 -16.95
N GLY A 303 -15.28 -6.65 -16.89
CA GLY A 303 -16.62 -6.71 -16.27
C GLY A 303 -16.53 -6.54 -14.75
N LEU A 304 -15.61 -7.23 -14.10
CA LEU A 304 -15.35 -7.07 -12.66
C LEU A 304 -14.95 -5.63 -12.31
N ALA A 305 -14.04 -5.03 -13.09
CA ALA A 305 -13.65 -3.63 -12.93
C ALA A 305 -14.83 -2.69 -13.10
N TRP A 306 -15.72 -2.95 -14.06
CA TRP A 306 -16.94 -2.16 -14.28
C TRP A 306 -17.91 -2.30 -13.10
N ILE A 307 -18.17 -3.52 -12.60
CA ILE A 307 -19.05 -3.78 -11.45
C ILE A 307 -18.58 -2.99 -10.23
N VAL A 308 -17.32 -3.14 -9.84
CA VAL A 308 -16.80 -2.46 -8.64
C VAL A 308 -16.76 -0.94 -8.79
N THR A 309 -16.56 -0.43 -10.01
CA THR A 309 -16.62 1.00 -10.29
C THR A 309 -18.05 1.54 -10.13
N LYS A 310 -19.05 0.75 -10.45
CA LYS A 310 -20.46 1.10 -10.23
C LYS A 310 -20.86 1.02 -8.75
N LEU A 311 -20.39 0.01 -8.03
CA LEU A 311 -20.68 -0.20 -6.61
C LEU A 311 -19.96 0.80 -5.70
N VAL A 312 -18.76 1.23 -6.09
CA VAL A 312 -17.98 2.26 -5.39
C VAL A 312 -17.83 3.45 -6.36
N PRO A 313 -18.84 4.33 -6.44
CA PRO A 313 -18.80 5.48 -7.34
C PRO A 313 -17.82 6.54 -6.84
N GLY A 314 -17.39 7.41 -7.74
CA GLY A 314 -16.49 8.52 -7.47
C GLY A 314 -15.19 8.39 -8.29
N LYS A 315 -14.39 9.45 -8.23
CA LYS A 315 -13.02 9.49 -8.74
C LYS A 315 -12.11 9.80 -7.57
N ASP A 316 -10.94 9.19 -7.54
CA ASP A 316 -9.87 9.69 -6.68
C ASP A 316 -9.42 11.03 -7.26
N ILE A 317 -9.24 12.03 -6.40
CA ILE A 317 -8.74 13.35 -6.83
C ILE A 317 -7.35 13.19 -7.44
N ALA A 318 -6.58 12.19 -7.00
CA ALA A 318 -5.31 11.80 -7.61
C ALA A 318 -5.44 11.36 -9.09
N ASP A 319 -6.63 10.97 -9.56
CA ASP A 319 -6.86 10.68 -10.99
C ASP A 319 -6.93 11.95 -11.86
N ASP A 320 -7.31 13.07 -11.27
CA ASP A 320 -7.34 14.37 -11.93
C ASP A 320 -5.94 15.02 -11.99
N TYR A 321 -4.98 14.53 -11.18
CA TYR A 321 -3.62 15.06 -11.05
C TYR A 321 -2.56 14.00 -11.43
N LYS A 322 -2.56 13.55 -12.70
CA LYS A 322 -1.52 12.64 -13.23
C LYS A 322 -0.43 13.45 -13.96
N PRO A 323 0.82 12.93 -14.02
CA PRO A 323 1.83 13.51 -14.87
C PRO A 323 1.31 13.63 -16.31
N GLN A 324 1.39 14.85 -16.90
CA GLN A 324 0.85 15.13 -18.22
C GLN A 324 1.95 15.22 -19.30
N HIS A 325 3.18 15.55 -18.89
CA HIS A 325 4.27 15.90 -19.81
C HIS A 325 5.44 14.93 -19.80
N LEU A 326 5.42 13.85 -18.97
CA LEU A 326 6.54 12.91 -18.81
C LEU A 326 6.50 11.76 -19.85
N ASN A 327 6.74 12.06 -21.13
CA ASN A 327 6.77 11.05 -22.17
C ASN A 327 8.09 10.28 -22.17
N LYS A 328 8.04 8.96 -21.96
CA LYS A 328 9.20 8.07 -21.86
C LYS A 328 10.00 7.98 -23.17
N ASP A 329 9.35 8.10 -24.32
CA ASP A 329 10.01 8.00 -25.63
C ASP A 329 10.93 9.19 -25.90
N LEU A 330 10.59 10.38 -25.38
CA LEU A 330 11.43 11.57 -25.50
C LEU A 330 12.78 11.41 -24.81
N VAL A 331 12.87 10.66 -23.73
CA VAL A 331 14.14 10.38 -23.02
C VAL A 331 15.15 9.71 -23.94
N TYR A 332 14.69 8.86 -24.87
CA TYR A 332 15.57 8.10 -25.76
C TYR A 332 15.89 8.84 -27.05
N HIS A 333 14.93 9.61 -27.59
CA HIS A 333 15.03 10.18 -28.92
C HIS A 333 15.34 11.68 -28.94
N ALA A 334 14.94 12.42 -27.90
CA ALA A 334 15.10 13.87 -27.82
C ALA A 334 15.26 14.36 -26.35
N PRO A 335 16.40 14.08 -25.68
CA PRO A 335 16.57 14.41 -24.26
C PRO A 335 16.39 15.90 -23.93
N GLY A 336 16.81 16.81 -24.80
CA GLY A 336 16.60 18.26 -24.62
C GLY A 336 15.11 18.65 -24.61
N VAL A 337 14.29 18.01 -25.47
CA VAL A 337 12.83 18.18 -25.45
C VAL A 337 12.22 17.58 -24.20
N ALA A 338 12.75 16.44 -23.72
CA ALA A 338 12.33 15.82 -22.46
C ALA A 338 12.53 16.76 -21.27
N LEU A 339 13.61 17.55 -21.24
CA LEU A 339 13.84 18.59 -20.22
C LEU A 339 12.80 19.71 -20.29
N GLN A 340 12.44 20.17 -21.49
CA GLN A 340 11.41 21.19 -21.66
C GLN A 340 10.02 20.69 -21.19
N GLU A 341 9.69 19.44 -21.51
CA GLU A 341 8.45 18.83 -21.02
C GLU A 341 8.48 18.66 -19.49
N THR A 342 9.65 18.39 -18.89
CA THR A 342 9.79 18.36 -17.43
C THR A 342 9.51 19.72 -16.80
N GLN A 343 9.92 20.81 -17.43
CA GLN A 343 9.64 22.19 -16.98
C GLN A 343 8.13 22.46 -16.94
N LYS A 344 7.39 22.03 -17.96
CA LYS A 344 5.92 22.13 -17.99
C LYS A 344 5.28 21.27 -16.89
N GLU A 345 5.83 20.09 -16.62
CA GLU A 345 5.33 19.24 -15.53
C GLU A 345 5.57 19.88 -14.16
N LEU A 346 6.73 20.52 -13.95
CA LEU A 346 7.00 21.30 -12.73
C LEU A 346 6.01 22.45 -12.55
N GLN A 347 5.66 23.13 -13.64
CA GLN A 347 4.63 24.18 -13.63
C GLN A 347 3.26 23.59 -13.26
N ASN A 348 2.89 22.44 -13.84
CA ASN A 348 1.66 21.71 -13.49
C ASN A 348 1.59 21.37 -11.99
N VAL A 349 2.67 20.83 -11.42
CA VAL A 349 2.75 20.54 -9.98
C VAL A 349 2.64 21.82 -9.14
N GLY A 350 3.30 22.90 -9.55
CA GLY A 350 3.21 24.20 -8.90
C GLY A 350 1.76 24.72 -8.84
N GLN A 351 1.01 24.58 -9.94
CA GLN A 351 -0.40 24.98 -10.02
C GLN A 351 -1.29 24.13 -9.07
N ILE A 352 -0.97 22.83 -8.91
CA ILE A 352 -1.67 21.99 -7.93
C ILE A 352 -1.45 22.53 -6.51
N VAL A 353 -0.22 22.90 -6.15
CA VAL A 353 0.10 23.48 -4.83
C VAL A 353 -0.59 24.84 -4.65
N LEU A 354 -0.64 25.69 -5.66
CA LEU A 354 -1.40 26.95 -5.63
C LEU A 354 -2.87 26.70 -5.37
N SER A 355 -3.46 25.70 -5.99
CA SER A 355 -4.84 25.31 -5.75
C SER A 355 -5.08 24.78 -4.31
N MET A 356 -4.02 24.30 -3.61
CA MET A 356 -4.11 23.99 -2.17
C MET A 356 -4.21 25.25 -1.31
N PHE A 357 -3.49 26.32 -1.68
CA PHE A 357 -3.64 27.61 -0.98
C PHE A 357 -5.05 28.20 -1.13
N GLU A 358 -5.68 28.05 -2.30
CA GLU A 358 -7.06 28.45 -2.51
C GLU A 358 -8.02 27.66 -1.62
N ASP A 359 -7.89 26.31 -1.62
CA ASP A 359 -8.70 25.44 -0.77
C ASP A 359 -8.54 25.78 0.74
N ILE A 360 -7.32 26.14 1.18
CA ILE A 360 -7.07 26.54 2.58
C ILE A 360 -7.84 27.80 2.98
N ARG A 361 -7.99 28.78 2.07
CA ARG A 361 -8.77 30.01 2.33
C ARG A 361 -10.25 29.74 2.56
N GLU A 362 -10.76 28.63 2.03
CA GLU A 362 -12.15 28.22 2.14
C GLU A 362 -12.44 27.33 3.36
N ILE A 363 -11.40 26.89 4.10
CA ILE A 363 -11.57 25.99 5.25
C ILE A 363 -12.39 26.69 6.34
N THR A 364 -13.53 26.07 6.69
CA THR A 364 -14.33 26.42 7.86
C THR A 364 -14.24 25.35 8.94
N LYS A 365 -14.71 25.68 10.16
CA LYS A 365 -14.79 24.70 11.26
C LYS A 365 -15.61 23.48 10.80
N ASP A 366 -15.06 22.29 10.97
CA ASP A 366 -15.66 20.98 10.61
C ASP A 366 -15.66 20.59 9.12
N ASP A 367 -14.93 21.26 8.24
CA ASP A 367 -14.86 20.88 6.81
C ASP A 367 -13.93 19.68 6.53
N LYS A 368 -14.34 18.50 7.07
CA LYS A 368 -13.63 17.24 6.88
C LYS A 368 -13.47 16.88 5.39
N LYS A 369 -14.36 17.35 4.53
CA LYS A 369 -14.32 17.05 3.09
C LYS A 369 -13.20 17.83 2.41
N LEU A 370 -13.03 19.10 2.76
CA LEU A 370 -12.00 19.96 2.19
C LEU A 370 -10.60 19.55 2.70
N ILE A 371 -10.48 19.21 3.99
CA ILE A 371 -9.23 18.67 4.57
C ILE A 371 -8.82 17.40 3.83
N LYS A 372 -9.76 16.46 3.61
CA LYS A 372 -9.46 15.25 2.86
C LYS A 372 -9.06 15.53 1.40
N LYS A 373 -9.65 16.54 0.76
CA LYS A 373 -9.27 16.99 -0.58
C LYS A 373 -7.82 17.50 -0.61
N LEU A 374 -7.42 18.26 0.41
CA LEU A 374 -6.05 18.77 0.56
C LEU A 374 -5.03 17.65 0.76
N GLU A 375 -5.33 16.68 1.64
CA GLU A 375 -4.49 15.48 1.84
C GLU A 375 -4.30 14.71 0.51
N GLN A 376 -5.37 14.58 -0.31
CA GLN A 376 -5.31 13.92 -1.60
C GLN A 376 -4.50 14.71 -2.65
N LYS A 377 -4.61 16.05 -2.66
CA LYS A 377 -3.77 16.91 -3.52
C LYS A 377 -2.29 16.79 -3.14
N HIS A 378 -1.97 16.80 -1.85
CA HIS A 378 -0.61 16.62 -1.37
C HIS A 378 -0.04 15.27 -1.82
N GLN A 379 -0.77 14.17 -1.64
CA GLN A 379 -0.36 12.84 -2.10
C GLN A 379 -0.14 12.78 -3.63
N ALA A 380 -0.97 13.51 -4.40
CA ALA A 380 -0.79 13.63 -5.85
C ALA A 380 0.50 14.37 -6.19
N VAL A 381 0.80 15.47 -5.50
CA VAL A 381 2.05 16.23 -5.66
C VAL A 381 3.27 15.34 -5.37
N GLU A 382 3.28 14.58 -4.28
CA GLU A 382 4.35 13.62 -3.97
C GLU A 382 4.56 12.60 -5.09
N THR A 383 3.47 12.01 -5.60
CA THR A 383 3.51 11.00 -6.67
C THR A 383 4.07 11.58 -7.98
N ILE A 384 3.65 12.79 -8.36
CA ILE A 384 4.14 13.46 -9.57
C ILE A 384 5.61 13.86 -9.38
N ASN A 385 5.97 14.38 -8.21
CA ASN A 385 7.35 14.75 -7.87
C ASN A 385 8.30 13.56 -7.99
N ASP A 386 7.93 12.39 -7.46
CA ASP A 386 8.70 11.16 -7.62
C ASP A 386 8.80 10.72 -9.08
N SER A 387 7.75 10.92 -9.87
CA SER A 387 7.74 10.63 -11.30
C SER A 387 8.70 11.55 -12.06
N ILE A 388 8.69 12.84 -11.74
CA ILE A 388 9.64 13.84 -12.29
C ILE A 388 11.07 13.45 -11.92
N ARG A 389 11.35 13.18 -10.65
CA ARG A 389 12.68 12.77 -10.20
C ARG A 389 13.20 11.54 -10.96
N ASN A 390 12.37 10.49 -11.08
CA ASN A 390 12.73 9.28 -11.80
C ASN A 390 12.92 9.54 -13.31
N TYR A 391 12.17 10.46 -13.88
CA TYR A 391 12.30 10.87 -15.27
C TYR A 391 13.61 11.64 -15.50
N LEU A 392 13.94 12.60 -14.64
CA LEU A 392 15.21 13.33 -14.66
C LEU A 392 16.43 12.41 -14.51
N VAL A 393 16.37 11.42 -13.60
CA VAL A 393 17.43 10.40 -13.44
C VAL A 393 17.61 9.60 -14.74
N ARG A 394 16.55 9.25 -15.46
CA ARG A 394 16.68 8.56 -16.75
C ARG A 394 17.28 9.47 -17.83
N ILE A 395 16.90 10.73 -17.83
CA ILE A 395 17.47 11.73 -18.72
C ILE A 395 18.97 11.87 -18.44
N SER A 396 19.42 11.95 -17.19
CA SER A 396 20.83 12.15 -16.81
C SER A 396 21.78 11.06 -17.32
N THR A 397 21.25 9.88 -17.72
CA THR A 397 22.07 8.80 -18.30
C THR A 397 22.38 8.97 -19.80
N LYS A 398 21.93 10.06 -20.42
CA LYS A 398 22.11 10.34 -21.85
C LYS A 398 23.25 11.32 -22.12
N ALA A 399 23.68 11.41 -23.37
CA ALA A 399 24.66 12.39 -23.77
C ALA A 399 24.03 13.79 -23.83
N PHE A 400 24.63 14.77 -23.15
CA PHE A 400 24.15 16.14 -23.02
C PHE A 400 25.17 17.16 -23.45
N THR A 401 24.68 18.33 -23.85
CA THR A 401 25.46 19.56 -23.89
C THR A 401 25.69 20.08 -22.46
N LYS A 402 26.65 20.98 -22.26
CA LYS A 402 26.88 21.65 -20.96
C LYS A 402 25.60 22.34 -20.46
N ALA A 403 24.89 23.03 -21.34
CA ALA A 403 23.63 23.69 -21.04
C ALA A 403 22.51 22.72 -20.58
N ASP A 404 22.44 21.52 -21.18
CA ASP A 404 21.46 20.53 -20.74
C ASP A 404 21.75 19.98 -19.32
N VAL A 405 23.05 19.86 -18.95
CA VAL A 405 23.45 19.46 -17.59
C VAL A 405 23.04 20.51 -16.57
N GLU A 406 23.23 21.79 -16.88
CA GLU A 406 22.83 22.91 -16.02
C GLU A 406 21.30 22.94 -15.87
N ARG A 407 20.54 22.81 -16.97
CA ARG A 407 19.09 22.71 -16.94
C ARG A 407 18.60 21.52 -16.10
N LEU A 408 19.26 20.37 -16.23
CA LEU A 408 18.93 19.18 -15.43
C LEU A 408 19.07 19.46 -13.94
N ALA A 409 20.17 20.09 -13.50
CA ALA A 409 20.39 20.46 -12.11
C ALA A 409 19.31 21.42 -11.59
N VAL A 410 18.98 22.44 -12.37
CA VAL A 410 17.89 23.40 -12.07
C VAL A 410 16.56 22.66 -11.87
N MET A 411 16.20 21.72 -12.77
CA MET A 411 14.95 20.98 -12.65
C MET A 411 14.89 20.14 -11.36
N PHE A 412 16.00 19.56 -10.91
CA PHE A 412 16.06 18.85 -9.62
C PHE A 412 15.84 19.79 -8.44
N ASP A 413 16.45 20.97 -8.45
CA ASP A 413 16.35 21.94 -7.34
C ASP A 413 14.95 22.55 -7.26
N VAL A 414 14.35 22.88 -8.41
CA VAL A 414 12.97 23.36 -8.51
C VAL A 414 11.99 22.28 -8.03
N ASN A 415 12.14 21.05 -8.52
CA ASN A 415 11.30 19.92 -8.10
C ASN A 415 11.30 19.73 -6.59
N ARG A 416 12.49 19.76 -5.97
CA ARG A 416 12.66 19.65 -4.52
C ARG A 416 11.99 20.82 -3.78
N SER A 417 12.13 22.05 -4.30
CA SER A 417 11.58 23.24 -3.64
C SER A 417 10.06 23.29 -3.71
N ILE A 418 9.45 22.90 -4.84
CA ILE A 418 7.99 22.79 -4.98
C ILE A 418 7.43 21.72 -4.03
N LEU A 419 8.06 20.53 -3.95
CA LEU A 419 7.66 19.50 -2.99
C LEU A 419 7.71 20.03 -1.56
N LYS A 420 8.75 20.79 -1.22
CA LYS A 420 8.89 21.35 0.12
C LYS A 420 7.80 22.37 0.47
N VAL A 421 7.35 23.16 -0.51
CA VAL A 421 6.18 24.05 -0.33
C VAL A 421 4.91 23.23 -0.09
N ALA A 422 4.71 22.12 -0.81
CA ALA A 422 3.56 21.24 -0.62
C ALA A 422 3.55 20.59 0.79
N GLU A 423 4.69 20.07 1.25
CA GLU A 423 4.85 19.52 2.61
C GLU A 423 4.55 20.56 3.70
N LEU A 424 5.06 21.78 3.53
CA LEU A 424 4.79 22.88 4.45
C LEU A 424 3.32 23.30 4.44
N THR A 425 2.68 23.21 3.28
CA THR A 425 1.24 23.48 3.13
C THR A 425 0.41 22.44 3.89
N GLU A 426 0.81 21.15 3.82
CA GLU A 426 0.18 20.08 4.61
C GLU A 426 0.40 20.30 6.12
N GLU A 427 1.62 20.66 6.53
CA GLU A 427 1.94 20.99 7.93
C GLU A 427 1.03 22.13 8.45
N TYR A 428 0.79 23.16 7.62
CA TYR A 428 -0.11 24.25 7.95
C TYR A 428 -1.57 23.78 8.12
N VAL A 429 -2.05 22.92 7.21
CA VAL A 429 -3.39 22.30 7.29
C VAL A 429 -3.53 21.45 8.56
N ALA A 430 -2.51 20.70 8.94
CA ALA A 430 -2.51 19.92 10.17
C ALA A 430 -2.64 20.81 11.42
N GLN A 431 -1.98 21.98 11.43
CA GLN A 431 -2.13 22.94 12.51
C GLN A 431 -3.53 23.59 12.54
N LEU A 432 -4.12 23.91 11.37
CA LEU A 432 -5.50 24.38 11.27
C LEU A 432 -6.49 23.35 11.81
N LYS A 433 -6.31 22.08 11.43
CA LYS A 433 -7.13 20.98 11.95
C LYS A 433 -7.03 20.88 13.47
N ARG A 434 -5.81 20.92 14.01
CA ARG A 434 -5.58 20.92 15.45
C ARG A 434 -6.24 22.12 16.14
N GLN A 435 -6.18 23.31 15.53
CA GLN A 435 -6.86 24.50 16.03
C GLN A 435 -8.37 24.27 16.18
N HIS A 436 -8.99 23.62 15.19
CA HIS A 436 -10.43 23.34 15.18
C HIS A 436 -10.81 22.21 16.16
N ASP A 437 -10.08 21.08 16.12
CA ASP A 437 -10.38 19.90 16.94
C ASP A 437 -10.25 20.18 18.45
N GLU A 438 -9.30 21.05 18.83
CA GLU A 438 -9.02 21.40 20.22
C GLU A 438 -9.64 22.73 20.65
N ASP A 439 -10.47 23.35 19.81
CA ASP A 439 -11.11 24.67 20.01
C ASP A 439 -10.12 25.77 20.49
N ILE A 440 -8.93 25.80 19.86
CA ILE A 440 -7.87 26.73 20.22
C ILE A 440 -8.21 28.12 19.66
N ARG A 441 -8.38 29.11 20.52
CA ARG A 441 -8.68 30.47 20.11
C ARG A 441 -7.41 31.26 19.84
N ILE A 442 -7.37 31.87 18.66
CA ILE A 442 -6.38 32.86 18.24
C ILE A 442 -7.09 34.24 18.29
N THR A 443 -6.41 35.27 18.78
CA THR A 443 -6.99 36.64 18.84
C THR A 443 -7.19 37.18 17.42
N GLU A 444 -8.22 38.00 17.20
CA GLU A 444 -8.52 38.58 15.87
C GLU A 444 -7.33 39.33 15.25
N ASP A 445 -6.55 40.03 16.08
CA ASP A 445 -5.36 40.76 15.63
C ASP A 445 -4.27 39.79 15.15
N ALA A 446 -4.07 38.68 15.88
CA ALA A 446 -3.14 37.61 15.46
C ALA A 446 -3.60 36.92 14.17
N GLN A 447 -4.91 36.64 14.05
CA GLN A 447 -5.47 36.05 12.85
C GLN A 447 -5.28 36.97 11.63
N ARG A 448 -5.61 38.23 11.71
CA ARG A 448 -5.40 39.22 10.64
C ARG A 448 -3.92 39.30 10.22
N GLY A 449 -3.00 39.22 11.19
CA GLY A 449 -1.57 39.20 10.89
C GLY A 449 -1.13 37.94 10.13
N MET A 450 -1.63 36.78 10.55
CA MET A 450 -1.37 35.49 9.91
C MET A 450 -1.94 35.45 8.49
N ASP A 451 -3.18 35.92 8.28
CA ASP A 451 -3.81 35.98 6.96
C ASP A 451 -3.02 36.88 5.99
N LYS A 452 -2.48 38.03 6.48
CA LYS A 452 -1.58 38.86 5.66
C LYS A 452 -0.32 38.14 5.27
N LEU A 453 0.32 37.42 6.20
CA LEU A 453 1.52 36.61 5.88
C LEU A 453 1.19 35.49 4.90
N PHE A 454 0.07 34.79 5.10
CA PHE A 454 -0.39 33.73 4.20
C PHE A 454 -0.56 34.25 2.77
N ASN A 455 -1.30 35.36 2.59
CA ASN A 455 -1.49 35.95 1.26
C ASN A 455 -0.17 36.40 0.63
N HIS A 456 0.73 36.98 1.43
CA HIS A 456 2.02 37.43 0.98
C HIS A 456 2.90 36.30 0.44
N VAL A 457 2.96 35.14 1.13
CA VAL A 457 3.75 34.00 0.67
C VAL A 457 3.08 33.25 -0.47
N ALA A 458 1.75 33.16 -0.51
CA ALA A 458 1.00 32.57 -1.62
C ALA A 458 1.26 33.31 -2.94
N GLU A 459 1.22 34.65 -2.93
CA GLU A 459 1.58 35.49 -4.08
C GLU A 459 3.05 35.32 -4.48
N SER A 460 3.96 35.14 -3.51
CA SER A 460 5.38 34.90 -3.81
C SER A 460 5.59 33.57 -4.52
N PHE A 461 4.87 32.53 -4.10
CA PHE A 461 4.94 31.22 -4.74
C PHE A 461 4.32 31.23 -6.14
N ASP A 462 3.18 31.89 -6.31
CA ASP A 462 2.52 32.06 -7.61
C ASP A 462 3.47 32.70 -8.65
N LYS A 463 4.11 33.81 -8.27
CA LYS A 463 5.12 34.47 -9.12
C LYS A 463 6.31 33.56 -9.43
N ALA A 464 6.72 32.72 -8.48
CA ALA A 464 7.83 31.78 -8.68
C ALA A 464 7.45 30.66 -9.68
N ILE A 465 6.21 30.18 -9.64
CA ILE A 465 5.70 29.17 -10.59
C ILE A 465 5.50 29.77 -11.98
N ASP A 466 5.03 31.00 -12.08
CA ASP A 466 4.92 31.72 -13.36
C ASP A 466 6.26 31.86 -14.09
N MET A 467 7.36 32.00 -13.34
CA MET A 467 8.71 32.08 -13.92
C MET A 467 9.19 30.78 -14.57
N LEU A 468 8.53 29.65 -14.33
CA LEU A 468 8.81 28.39 -15.03
C LEU A 468 8.43 28.48 -16.52
N ASP A 469 7.50 29.34 -16.92
CA ASP A 469 7.16 29.55 -18.33
C ASP A 469 8.17 30.48 -18.98
N VAL A 470 8.37 31.66 -18.39
CA VAL A 470 9.31 32.69 -18.89
C VAL A 470 10.08 33.28 -17.71
N TYR A 471 11.41 33.12 -17.73
CA TYR A 471 12.27 33.75 -16.75
C TYR A 471 12.21 35.28 -16.83
N ASP A 472 12.01 35.91 -15.69
CA ASP A 472 11.97 37.39 -15.54
C ASP A 472 12.81 37.84 -14.35
N LYS A 473 13.91 38.52 -14.61
CA LYS A 473 14.83 39.01 -13.57
C LYS A 473 14.13 39.97 -12.60
N THR A 474 13.18 40.79 -13.05
CA THR A 474 12.44 41.72 -12.19
C THR A 474 11.55 40.97 -11.23
N LYS A 475 10.83 39.96 -11.73
CA LYS A 475 10.03 39.06 -10.88
C LYS A 475 10.91 38.33 -9.87
N LYS A 476 12.07 37.82 -10.28
CA LYS A 476 13.02 37.16 -9.38
C LYS A 476 13.44 38.08 -8.25
N ASP A 477 13.86 39.33 -8.55
CA ASP A 477 14.31 40.31 -7.54
C ASP A 477 13.15 40.69 -6.60
N GLU A 478 11.92 40.80 -7.12
CA GLU A 478 10.71 40.99 -6.31
C GLU A 478 10.48 39.81 -5.35
N ILE A 479 10.59 38.56 -5.80
CA ILE A 479 10.38 37.37 -4.96
C ILE A 479 11.44 37.31 -3.85
N VAL A 480 12.70 37.64 -4.15
CA VAL A 480 13.76 37.71 -3.14
C VAL A 480 13.44 38.74 -2.06
N GLU A 481 12.98 39.95 -2.45
CA GLU A 481 12.58 40.98 -1.48
C GLU A 481 11.36 40.55 -0.66
N ARG A 482 10.34 39.97 -1.31
CA ARG A 482 9.16 39.42 -0.61
C ARG A 482 9.52 38.33 0.40
N SER A 483 10.54 37.50 0.12
CA SER A 483 11.03 36.53 1.11
C SER A 483 11.64 37.20 2.34
N ARG A 484 12.39 38.31 2.18
CA ARG A 484 12.87 39.12 3.30
C ARG A 484 11.74 39.77 4.08
N GLU A 485 10.73 40.25 3.36
CA GLU A 485 9.54 40.83 4.00
C GLU A 485 8.77 39.78 4.80
N SER A 486 8.64 38.53 4.29
CA SER A 486 8.01 37.40 5.01
C SER A 486 8.69 37.15 6.35
N PHE A 487 10.03 37.12 6.36
CA PHE A 487 10.82 37.00 7.60
C PHE A 487 10.57 38.15 8.57
N ASN A 488 10.53 39.39 8.05
CA ASN A 488 10.27 40.58 8.88
C ASN A 488 8.83 40.60 9.45
N ILE A 489 7.85 40.17 8.66
CA ILE A 489 6.46 40.03 9.08
C ILE A 489 6.36 38.98 10.19
N GLU A 490 6.90 37.78 9.96
CA GLU A 490 6.92 36.69 10.95
C GLU A 490 7.51 37.19 12.29
N HIS A 491 8.68 37.84 12.22
CA HIS A 491 9.34 38.36 13.42
C HIS A 491 8.51 39.40 14.18
N LYS A 492 7.81 40.29 13.46
CA LYS A 492 6.87 41.25 14.07
C LYS A 492 5.67 40.56 14.73
N LEU A 493 5.12 39.55 14.05
CA LEU A 493 3.99 38.77 14.54
C LEU A 493 4.38 37.98 15.80
N ARG A 494 5.54 37.36 15.81
CA ARG A 494 6.12 36.66 16.98
C ARG A 494 6.32 37.59 18.15
N LYS A 495 6.90 38.78 17.96
CA LYS A 495 7.06 39.78 19.01
C LYS A 495 5.70 40.27 19.52
N GLY A 496 4.73 40.51 18.65
CA GLY A 496 3.37 40.88 19.00
C GLY A 496 2.70 39.82 19.86
N HIS A 497 2.88 38.54 19.49
CA HIS A 497 2.36 37.42 20.24
C HIS A 497 2.94 37.36 21.67
N ILE A 498 4.26 37.49 21.84
CA ILE A 498 4.90 37.52 23.19
C ILE A 498 4.29 38.60 24.06
N LYS A 499 4.00 39.80 23.50
CA LYS A 499 3.35 40.89 24.24
C LYS A 499 1.93 40.52 24.68
N ARG A 500 1.13 39.88 23.82
CA ARG A 500 -0.23 39.41 24.16
C ARG A 500 -0.20 38.32 25.23
N LEU A 501 0.77 37.39 25.14
CA LEU A 501 0.96 36.31 26.13
C LEU A 501 1.26 36.92 27.53
N ASN A 502 2.17 37.90 27.60
CA ASN A 502 2.52 38.59 28.84
C ASN A 502 1.35 39.40 29.44
N ARG A 503 0.36 39.78 28.63
CA ARG A 503 -0.86 40.48 29.10
C ARG A 503 -1.99 39.50 29.46
N GLY A 504 -1.79 38.19 29.31
CA GLY A 504 -2.82 37.20 29.54
C GLY A 504 -3.94 37.18 28.50
N GLU A 505 -3.72 37.77 27.30
CA GLU A 505 -4.70 37.87 26.21
C GLU A 505 -4.80 36.59 25.41
N CYS A 506 -3.86 35.65 25.58
CA CYS A 506 -3.84 34.35 24.89
C CYS A 506 -3.31 33.23 25.79
N THR A 507 -3.72 31.99 25.49
CA THR A 507 -3.26 30.79 26.19
C THR A 507 -1.89 30.34 25.69
N THR A 508 -1.10 29.67 26.52
CA THR A 508 0.19 29.07 26.11
C THR A 508 0.01 28.11 24.94
N LYS A 509 -1.06 27.31 24.94
CA LYS A 509 -1.36 26.33 23.87
C LYS A 509 -1.64 27.03 22.53
N GLY A 510 -2.49 28.09 22.56
CA GLY A 510 -2.77 28.90 21.38
C GLY A 510 -1.53 29.64 20.87
N GLY A 511 -0.65 30.02 21.81
CA GLY A 511 0.61 30.68 21.49
C GLY A 511 1.59 29.80 20.74
N LEU A 512 1.76 28.57 21.18
CA LEU A 512 2.63 27.60 20.48
C LEU A 512 2.11 27.31 19.07
N LEU A 513 0.81 27.03 18.95
CA LEU A 513 0.19 26.78 17.64
C LEU A 513 0.39 27.98 16.69
N TYR A 514 0.16 29.19 17.17
CA TYR A 514 0.32 30.40 16.37
C TYR A 514 1.76 30.60 15.89
N ILE A 515 2.76 30.35 16.75
CA ILE A 515 4.18 30.47 16.41
C ILE A 515 4.56 29.41 15.34
N ASP A 516 4.07 28.17 15.49
CA ASP A 516 4.30 27.12 14.52
C ASP A 516 3.70 27.50 13.16
N MET A 517 2.45 28.01 13.12
CA MET A 517 1.78 28.40 11.87
C MET A 517 2.51 29.54 11.14
N ILE A 518 2.89 30.61 11.85
CA ILE A 518 3.62 31.73 11.19
C ILE A 518 5.02 31.31 10.72
N GLY A 519 5.68 30.39 11.44
CA GLY A 519 6.97 29.84 11.03
C GLY A 519 6.88 28.94 9.80
N VAL A 520 5.79 28.17 9.66
CA VAL A 520 5.51 27.40 8.43
C VAL A 520 5.34 28.33 7.24
N LEU A 521 4.57 29.42 7.39
CA LEU A 521 4.35 30.39 6.31
C LEU A 521 5.63 31.09 5.89
N GLU A 522 6.49 31.46 6.82
CA GLU A 522 7.80 32.08 6.51
C GLU A 522 8.65 31.11 5.66
N ARG A 523 8.71 29.82 6.03
CA ARG A 523 9.45 28.79 5.28
C ARG A 523 8.90 28.60 3.87
N ILE A 524 7.59 28.74 3.64
CA ILE A 524 7.00 28.74 2.28
C ILE A 524 7.59 29.88 1.45
N GLY A 525 7.67 31.10 2.02
CA GLY A 525 8.30 32.25 1.35
C GLY A 525 9.78 32.02 1.03
N TYR A 526 10.51 31.36 1.92
CA TYR A 526 11.90 30.96 1.67
C TYR A 526 12.03 29.97 0.49
N HIS A 527 11.18 28.94 0.40
CA HIS A 527 11.23 27.98 -0.71
C HIS A 527 10.71 28.56 -2.03
N SER A 528 9.79 29.53 -1.99
CA SER A 528 9.40 30.30 -3.18
C SER A 528 10.59 31.07 -3.78
N ARG A 529 11.43 31.67 -2.91
CA ARG A 529 12.68 32.29 -3.34
C ARG A 529 13.63 31.26 -3.93
N ASN A 530 13.79 30.07 -3.32
CA ASN A 530 14.69 29.03 -3.85
C ASN A 530 14.28 28.58 -5.27
N VAL A 531 12.97 28.50 -5.58
CA VAL A 531 12.50 28.24 -6.93
C VAL A 531 12.98 29.35 -7.88
N SER A 532 12.78 30.63 -7.51
CA SER A 532 13.16 31.76 -8.37
C SER A 532 14.66 31.89 -8.59
N GLU A 533 15.47 31.61 -7.55
CA GLU A 533 16.94 31.65 -7.65
C GLU A 533 17.49 30.47 -8.47
N ALA A 534 16.90 29.27 -8.35
CA ALA A 534 17.31 28.13 -9.16
C ALA A 534 17.10 28.41 -10.68
N LEU A 535 16.01 29.09 -11.04
CA LEU A 535 15.68 29.37 -12.44
C LEU A 535 16.66 30.34 -13.13
N VAL A 536 17.53 31.03 -12.39
CA VAL A 536 18.60 31.87 -12.99
C VAL A 536 19.49 31.03 -13.91
N GLY A 537 19.78 29.78 -13.56
CA GLY A 537 20.57 28.86 -14.39
C GLY A 537 19.91 28.43 -15.72
N LEU A 538 18.65 28.83 -15.97
CA LEU A 538 17.99 28.62 -17.27
C LEU A 538 18.15 29.80 -18.22
N ASN A 539 18.74 30.92 -17.78
CA ASN A 539 18.87 32.12 -18.58
C ASN A 539 20.15 32.03 -19.42
N ASP A 540 20.03 32.17 -20.72
CA ASP A 540 21.15 32.16 -21.69
C ASP A 540 22.12 33.38 -21.52
N ASP A 541 21.77 34.35 -20.64
CA ASP A 541 22.55 35.55 -20.34
C ASP A 541 23.52 35.41 -19.16
N VAL A 542 23.74 34.20 -18.63
CA VAL A 542 24.78 33.97 -17.62
C VAL A 542 26.14 34.03 -18.34
N PRO A 543 27.07 34.98 -17.98
CA PRO A 543 28.37 35.05 -18.60
C PRO A 543 29.06 33.70 -18.56
N THR A 544 29.55 33.24 -19.70
CA THR A 544 30.35 32.00 -19.75
C THR A 544 31.64 32.20 -18.97
N ASP A 545 32.22 31.12 -18.41
CA ASP A 545 33.51 31.21 -17.72
C ASP A 545 34.60 31.91 -18.52
N GLU A 546 34.48 31.97 -19.85
CA GLU A 546 35.35 32.76 -20.75
C GLU A 546 35.13 34.28 -20.63
N GLU A 547 33.89 34.75 -20.40
CA GLU A 547 33.59 36.17 -20.17
C GLU A 547 33.97 36.64 -18.78
N ILE A 548 33.93 35.76 -17.76
CA ILE A 548 34.42 36.06 -16.42
C ILE A 548 35.94 36.15 -16.41
N ALA A 549 36.62 35.27 -17.15
CA ALA A 549 38.09 35.26 -17.26
C ALA A 549 38.66 36.49 -18.02
N THR A 550 37.83 37.16 -18.86
CA THR A 550 38.24 38.39 -19.59
C THR A 550 37.98 39.67 -18.83
N THR A 551 37.27 39.63 -17.69
CA THR A 551 36.94 40.82 -16.88
C THR A 551 37.91 41.00 -15.68
N GLU A 552 38.83 40.04 -15.44
CA GLU A 552 39.86 40.10 -14.42
C GLU A 552 41.29 40.41 -14.96
N ILE A 553 41.41 41.04 -16.13
CA ILE A 553 42.71 41.56 -16.66
C ILE A 553 42.66 43.11 -16.60
#